data_3db4475cbfcce5dfc567eba1047ef4f1
#
_entry.id   3db4475cbfcce5dfc567eba1047ef4f1
#
_cell.length_a   1.000
_cell.length_b   1.000
_cell.length_c   1.000
_cell.angle_alpha   90.00
_cell.angle_beta   90.00
_cell.angle_gamma   90.00
#
_symmetry.space_group_name_H-M   'P 1'
#
loop_
_entity.id
_entity.type
_entity.pdbx_description
1 polymer ?
#
loop_
_entity_poly.entity_id
_entity_poly.type
_entity_poly.pdbx_seq_one_letter_code
_entity_poly.pdbx_strand_id
1 'polypeptide(L)'
;MSETQPAKPAAPRRDQPRTHHGDTVTDPYAWLKDPEDPATVDYLKAENAYTESRTAHLAGLRKAIFNEIKGRTQETDLSVPVRKRGWWYYGRTEEGKQYGIQCRLKADGDTPPEIEAGTAVDGEEILVDGNALAEGHDFFSLGTCDVSPDGNLLAYAVNYSGDERFTLRFKDLRTGED
;
A
#
# COMPACT_ATOMS: atom_id res chain seq x y z
N MET A 1 -41.86 10.00 -0.75
CA MET A 1 -41.70 8.78 -1.58
C MET A 1 -40.81 7.86 -0.79
N SER A 2 -41.30 6.68 -0.38
CA SER A 2 -40.50 5.69 0.34
C SER A 2 -39.50 5.08 -0.64
N GLU A 3 -38.25 5.42 -0.55
CA GLU A 3 -37.19 4.74 -1.31
C GLU A 3 -37.20 3.28 -0.89
N THR A 4 -37.51 2.41 -1.83
CA THR A 4 -37.48 0.96 -1.61
C THR A 4 -36.02 0.57 -1.36
N GLN A 5 -35.71 0.18 -0.14
CA GLN A 5 -34.36 -0.29 0.18
C GLN A 5 -34.01 -1.51 -0.71
N PRO A 6 -32.78 -1.58 -1.22
CA PRO A 6 -32.35 -2.73 -2.01
C PRO A 6 -32.48 -4.02 -1.19
N ALA A 7 -32.89 -5.10 -1.85
CA ALA A 7 -32.94 -6.42 -1.24
C ALA A 7 -31.53 -6.90 -0.91
N LYS A 8 -31.40 -7.71 0.15
CA LYS A 8 -30.12 -8.35 0.50
C LYS A 8 -29.66 -9.22 -0.69
N PRO A 9 -28.48 -8.97 -1.25
CA PRO A 9 -27.94 -9.80 -2.30
C PRO A 9 -27.70 -11.24 -1.87
N ALA A 10 -27.72 -12.17 -2.82
CA ALA A 10 -27.36 -13.55 -2.59
C ALA A 10 -26.54 -14.05 -3.79
N ALA A 11 -25.37 -14.58 -3.54
CA ALA A 11 -24.56 -15.19 -4.59
C ALA A 11 -25.27 -16.42 -5.15
N PRO A 12 -25.48 -16.51 -6.48
CA PRO A 12 -26.08 -17.69 -7.08
C PRO A 12 -25.15 -18.90 -6.97
N ARG A 13 -25.72 -20.05 -6.65
CA ARG A 13 -24.97 -21.30 -6.62
C ARG A 13 -24.71 -21.78 -8.06
N ARG A 14 -23.43 -22.05 -8.37
CA ARG A 14 -22.95 -22.60 -9.63
C ARG A 14 -22.00 -23.74 -9.32
N ASP A 15 -22.54 -24.96 -9.24
CA ASP A 15 -21.78 -26.12 -8.80
C ASP A 15 -20.58 -26.39 -9.74
N GLN A 16 -19.37 -26.32 -9.19
CA GLN A 16 -18.12 -26.59 -9.90
C GLN A 16 -17.35 -27.69 -9.18
N PRO A 17 -17.29 -28.92 -9.73
CA PRO A 17 -16.49 -29.97 -9.15
C PRO A 17 -14.99 -29.74 -9.38
N ARG A 18 -14.18 -29.98 -8.35
CA ARG A 18 -12.72 -29.94 -8.40
C ARG A 18 -12.17 -31.26 -7.87
N THR A 19 -11.31 -31.89 -8.63
CA THR A 19 -10.67 -33.16 -8.25
C THR A 19 -9.19 -32.95 -7.99
N HIS A 20 -8.73 -33.29 -6.78
CA HIS A 20 -7.33 -33.29 -6.40
C HIS A 20 -6.99 -34.63 -5.75
N HIS A 21 -5.92 -35.26 -6.19
CA HIS A 21 -5.45 -36.54 -5.65
C HIS A 21 -6.52 -37.65 -5.59
N GLY A 22 -7.46 -37.64 -6.52
CA GLY A 22 -8.57 -38.61 -6.56
C GLY A 22 -9.79 -38.25 -5.70
N ASP A 23 -9.72 -37.20 -4.92
CA ASP A 23 -10.85 -36.66 -4.15
C ASP A 23 -11.54 -35.53 -4.91
N THR A 24 -12.89 -35.59 -4.96
CA THR A 24 -13.70 -34.59 -5.68
C THR A 24 -14.58 -33.82 -4.72
N VAL A 25 -14.36 -32.52 -4.67
CA VAL A 25 -15.16 -31.56 -3.89
C VAL A 25 -15.90 -30.62 -4.83
N THR A 26 -17.21 -30.43 -4.61
CA THR A 26 -18.02 -29.47 -5.35
C THR A 26 -18.06 -28.13 -4.61
N ASP A 27 -17.58 -27.08 -5.26
CA ASP A 27 -17.62 -25.72 -4.74
C ASP A 27 -18.66 -24.90 -5.53
N PRO A 28 -19.80 -24.53 -4.92
CA PRO A 28 -20.86 -23.80 -5.60
C PRO A 28 -20.51 -22.30 -5.80
N TYR A 29 -19.46 -21.81 -5.22
CA TYR A 29 -19.04 -20.41 -5.25
C TYR A 29 -17.65 -20.19 -5.86
N ALA A 30 -17.08 -21.21 -6.49
CA ALA A 30 -15.77 -21.11 -7.15
C ALA A 30 -15.67 -20.00 -8.21
N TRP A 31 -16.82 -19.63 -8.82
CA TRP A 31 -16.91 -18.56 -9.80
C TRP A 31 -16.54 -17.17 -9.23
N LEU A 32 -16.76 -16.93 -7.92
CA LEU A 32 -16.43 -15.67 -7.25
C LEU A 32 -14.93 -15.35 -7.20
N LYS A 33 -14.07 -16.33 -7.48
CA LYS A 33 -12.61 -16.11 -7.52
C LYS A 33 -12.14 -15.39 -8.78
N ASP A 34 -12.96 -15.34 -9.82
CA ASP A 34 -12.62 -14.68 -11.08
C ASP A 34 -13.02 -13.20 -10.99
N PRO A 35 -12.04 -12.28 -10.89
CA PRO A 35 -12.30 -10.85 -10.79
C PRO A 35 -12.81 -10.25 -12.11
N GLU A 36 -12.60 -10.94 -13.23
CA GLU A 36 -13.02 -10.49 -14.57
C GLU A 36 -14.41 -11.01 -14.96
N ASP A 37 -14.98 -11.95 -14.22
CA ASP A 37 -16.37 -12.41 -14.47
C ASP A 37 -17.34 -11.26 -14.15
N PRO A 38 -18.12 -10.75 -15.15
CA PRO A 38 -19.10 -9.70 -14.92
C PRO A 38 -20.09 -10.04 -13.79
N ALA A 39 -20.45 -11.31 -13.61
CA ALA A 39 -21.34 -11.71 -12.54
C ALA A 39 -20.72 -11.57 -11.15
N THR A 40 -19.41 -11.76 -11.01
CA THR A 40 -18.66 -11.47 -9.77
C THR A 40 -18.70 -9.98 -9.47
N VAL A 41 -18.41 -9.16 -10.47
CA VAL A 41 -18.43 -7.69 -10.34
C VAL A 41 -19.83 -7.18 -9.99
N ASP A 42 -20.86 -7.67 -10.67
CA ASP A 42 -22.26 -7.27 -10.43
C ASP A 42 -22.72 -7.68 -9.02
N TYR A 43 -22.34 -8.87 -8.55
CA TYR A 43 -22.63 -9.31 -7.18
C TYR A 43 -21.97 -8.39 -6.15
N LEU A 44 -20.67 -8.06 -6.32
CA LEU A 44 -19.97 -7.15 -5.42
C LEU A 44 -20.56 -5.74 -5.41
N LYS A 45 -20.95 -5.20 -6.57
CA LYS A 45 -21.65 -3.92 -6.65
C LYS A 45 -23.00 -3.93 -5.91
N ALA A 46 -23.75 -5.04 -6.02
CA ALA A 46 -25.02 -5.18 -5.30
C ALA A 46 -24.81 -5.23 -3.79
N GLU A 47 -23.78 -5.94 -3.29
CA GLU A 47 -23.42 -5.97 -1.86
C GLU A 47 -23.01 -4.58 -1.36
N ASN A 48 -22.22 -3.84 -2.13
CA ASN A 48 -21.84 -2.48 -1.78
C ASN A 48 -23.07 -1.55 -1.71
N ALA A 49 -23.95 -1.59 -2.70
CA ALA A 49 -25.18 -0.79 -2.71
C ALA A 49 -26.11 -1.13 -1.53
N TYR A 50 -26.26 -2.41 -1.20
CA TYR A 50 -27.00 -2.86 -0.02
C TYR A 50 -26.37 -2.31 1.27
N THR A 51 -25.06 -2.47 1.44
CA THR A 51 -24.32 -1.98 2.61
C THR A 51 -24.48 -0.48 2.77
N GLU A 52 -24.32 0.28 1.68
CA GLU A 52 -24.50 1.74 1.70
C GLU A 52 -25.91 2.13 2.14
N SER A 53 -26.94 1.49 1.59
CA SER A 53 -28.33 1.75 1.98
C SER A 53 -28.59 1.46 3.47
N ARG A 54 -27.96 0.41 4.01
CA ARG A 54 -28.13 -0.01 5.43
C ARG A 54 -27.36 0.88 6.40
N THR A 55 -26.28 1.49 5.94
CA THR A 55 -25.35 2.27 6.79
C THR A 55 -25.39 3.77 6.52
N ALA A 56 -26.23 4.25 5.60
CA ALA A 56 -26.33 5.67 5.24
C ALA A 56 -26.56 6.59 6.47
N HIS A 57 -27.37 6.14 7.44
CA HIS A 57 -27.63 6.87 8.68
C HIS A 57 -26.38 7.08 9.56
N LEU A 58 -25.30 6.31 9.33
CA LEU A 58 -24.03 6.41 10.06
C LEU A 58 -23.03 7.38 9.41
N ALA A 59 -23.37 8.02 8.28
CA ALA A 59 -22.43 8.86 7.52
C ALA A 59 -21.82 9.98 8.38
N GLY A 60 -22.63 10.64 9.22
CA GLY A 60 -22.16 11.68 10.15
C GLY A 60 -21.17 11.15 11.18
N LEU A 61 -21.46 9.98 11.77
CA LEU A 61 -20.58 9.34 12.75
C LEU A 61 -19.27 8.88 12.09
N ARG A 62 -19.31 8.27 10.91
CA ARG A 62 -18.09 7.88 10.16
C ARG A 62 -17.20 9.07 9.89
N LYS A 63 -17.78 10.19 9.44
CA LYS A 63 -17.01 11.43 9.19
C LYS A 63 -16.39 11.99 10.47
N ALA A 64 -17.12 11.99 11.58
CA ALA A 64 -16.60 12.45 12.88
C ALA A 64 -15.42 11.59 13.35
N ILE A 65 -15.55 10.26 13.30
CA ILE A 65 -14.48 9.32 13.67
C ILE A 65 -13.26 9.48 12.74
N PHE A 66 -13.48 9.56 11.43
CA PHE A 66 -12.40 9.78 10.47
C PHE A 66 -11.61 11.07 10.76
N ASN A 67 -12.32 12.18 10.97
CA ASN A 67 -11.69 13.47 11.26
C ASN A 67 -10.92 13.45 12.59
N GLU A 68 -11.45 12.74 13.60
CA GLU A 68 -10.77 12.59 14.89
C GLU A 68 -9.47 11.77 14.75
N ILE A 69 -9.52 10.64 14.04
CA ILE A 69 -8.33 9.81 13.78
C ILE A 69 -7.29 10.62 12.98
N LYS A 70 -7.73 11.24 11.87
CA LYS A 70 -6.84 12.06 11.05
C LYS A 70 -6.19 13.19 11.84
N GLY A 71 -6.97 13.90 12.67
CA GLY A 71 -6.45 14.99 13.50
C GLY A 71 -5.46 14.58 14.59
N ARG A 72 -5.40 13.27 14.91
CA ARG A 72 -4.43 12.69 15.87
C ARG A 72 -3.23 12.04 15.18
N THR A 73 -3.25 11.93 13.85
CA THR A 73 -2.17 11.33 13.08
C THR A 73 -1.19 12.42 12.66
N GLN A 74 0.08 12.26 13.00
CA GLN A 74 1.16 13.10 12.51
C GLN A 74 1.48 12.66 11.08
N GLU A 75 1.07 13.44 10.08
CA GLU A 75 1.26 13.08 8.66
C GLU A 75 2.69 13.38 8.19
N THR A 76 3.29 14.50 8.64
CA THR A 76 4.71 14.79 8.41
C THR A 76 5.53 14.24 9.57
N ASP A 77 6.21 13.13 9.33
CA ASP A 77 6.91 12.37 10.37
C ASP A 77 8.17 11.70 9.82
N LEU A 78 8.99 11.18 10.69
CA LEU A 78 10.17 10.41 10.34
C LEU A 78 10.40 9.24 11.30
N SER A 79 11.00 8.17 10.78
CA SER A 79 11.44 7.04 11.62
C SER A 79 12.72 7.39 12.38
N VAL A 80 12.98 6.64 13.44
CA VAL A 80 14.29 6.71 14.12
C VAL A 80 15.39 6.31 13.15
N PRO A 81 16.45 7.13 12.95
CA PRO A 81 17.56 6.76 12.10
C PRO A 81 18.30 5.52 12.62
N VAL A 82 18.58 4.57 11.74
CA VAL A 82 19.31 3.33 12.04
C VAL A 82 20.66 3.36 11.37
N ARG A 83 21.76 3.19 12.16
CA ARG A 83 23.11 3.16 11.63
C ARG A 83 23.44 1.80 11.02
N LYS A 84 23.88 1.79 9.74
CA LYS A 84 24.34 0.59 9.04
C LYS A 84 25.51 0.96 8.12
N ARG A 85 26.69 0.39 8.33
CA ARG A 85 27.86 0.48 7.43
C ARG A 85 28.26 1.90 6.99
N GLY A 86 28.31 2.83 7.95
CA GLY A 86 28.75 4.21 7.72
C GLY A 86 27.66 5.14 7.15
N TRP A 87 26.41 4.71 7.22
CA TRP A 87 25.23 5.50 6.86
C TRP A 87 24.16 5.41 7.92
N TRP A 88 23.35 6.47 8.05
CA TRP A 88 22.10 6.51 8.79
C TRP A 88 20.96 6.34 7.81
N TYR A 89 20.12 5.34 8.01
CA TYR A 89 18.93 5.05 7.19
C TYR A 89 17.69 5.40 7.96
N TYR A 90 16.75 6.09 7.30
CA TYR A 90 15.46 6.46 7.87
C TYR A 90 14.40 6.59 6.77
N GLY A 91 13.14 6.50 7.18
CA GLY A 91 12.00 6.82 6.35
C GLY A 91 11.35 8.10 6.81
N ARG A 92 10.81 8.89 5.91
CA ARG A 92 10.01 10.05 6.23
C ARG A 92 8.72 10.07 5.43
N THR A 93 7.71 10.78 5.95
CA THR A 93 6.43 11.03 5.32
C THR A 93 6.18 12.53 5.22
N GLU A 94 5.33 12.93 4.31
CA GLU A 94 4.94 14.32 4.07
C GLU A 94 3.42 14.45 4.06
N GLU A 95 2.90 15.48 4.70
CA GLU A 95 1.46 15.75 4.72
C GLU A 95 0.88 15.82 3.29
N GLY A 96 -0.25 15.16 3.08
CA GLY A 96 -0.92 15.09 1.79
C GLY A 96 -0.29 14.15 0.78
N LYS A 97 0.82 13.47 1.12
CA LYS A 97 1.42 12.40 0.31
C LYS A 97 0.93 11.03 0.78
N GLN A 98 0.83 10.10 -0.15
CA GLN A 98 0.29 8.76 0.13
C GLN A 98 1.37 7.76 0.56
N TYR A 99 2.61 7.96 0.09
CA TYR A 99 3.69 6.99 0.28
C TYR A 99 4.87 7.61 1.02
N GLY A 100 5.64 6.75 1.68
CA GLY A 100 6.87 7.14 2.36
C GLY A 100 8.04 7.34 1.41
N ILE A 101 9.06 8.03 1.91
CA ILE A 101 10.32 8.30 1.24
C ILE A 101 11.41 7.61 2.06
N GLN A 102 12.21 6.74 1.43
CA GLN A 102 13.34 6.06 2.04
C GLN A 102 14.60 6.87 1.79
N CYS A 103 15.30 7.21 2.87
CA CYS A 103 16.46 8.11 2.82
C CYS A 103 17.67 7.48 3.50
N ARG A 104 18.84 8.00 3.15
CA ARG A 104 20.07 7.80 3.93
C ARG A 104 20.86 9.09 4.06
N LEU A 105 21.67 9.17 5.12
CA LEU A 105 22.59 10.25 5.38
C LEU A 105 23.96 9.67 5.77
N LYS A 106 25.05 10.26 5.26
CA LYS A 106 26.39 9.82 5.59
C LYS A 106 26.64 9.95 7.10
N ALA A 107 27.12 8.87 7.71
CA ALA A 107 27.43 8.91 9.14
C ALA A 107 28.75 9.65 9.37
N ASP A 108 28.69 10.66 10.24
CA ASP A 108 29.85 11.35 10.81
C ASP A 108 29.92 10.97 12.30
N GLY A 109 30.52 9.80 12.57
CA GLY A 109 30.57 9.24 13.92
C GLY A 109 29.41 8.34 14.31
N ASP A 110 29.20 8.13 15.62
CA ASP A 110 28.24 7.19 16.20
C ASP A 110 26.96 7.86 16.73
N THR A 111 26.94 9.19 16.76
CA THR A 111 25.79 9.95 17.23
C THR A 111 24.74 10.04 16.10
N PRO A 112 23.48 9.68 16.37
CA PRO A 112 22.41 9.87 15.40
C PRO A 112 22.30 11.34 14.98
N PRO A 113 21.99 11.60 13.68
CA PRO A 113 21.74 12.97 13.23
C PRO A 113 20.47 13.51 13.88
N GLU A 114 20.48 14.77 14.24
CA GLU A 114 19.27 15.49 14.64
C GLU A 114 18.52 15.90 13.36
N ILE A 115 17.42 15.24 13.07
CA ILE A 115 16.58 15.49 11.90
C ILE A 115 15.20 15.95 12.40
N GLU A 116 14.74 17.06 11.88
CA GLU A 116 13.40 17.57 12.16
C GLU A 116 12.47 17.26 11.00
N ALA A 117 11.30 16.65 11.31
CA ALA A 117 10.31 16.28 10.31
C ALA A 117 9.83 17.51 9.53
N GLY A 118 9.77 17.41 8.21
CA GLY A 118 9.34 18.48 7.32
C GLY A 118 10.43 19.49 6.96
N THR A 119 11.66 19.32 7.46
CA THR A 119 12.79 20.18 7.09
C THR A 119 13.70 19.49 6.08
N ALA A 120 14.36 20.28 5.23
CA ALA A 120 15.39 19.76 4.33
C ALA A 120 16.64 19.38 5.13
N VAL A 121 17.18 18.19 4.82
CA VAL A 121 18.39 17.66 5.47
C VAL A 121 19.57 17.79 4.52
N ASP A 122 20.59 18.53 4.93
CA ASP A 122 21.81 18.69 4.13
C ASP A 122 22.52 17.34 3.96
N GLY A 123 22.84 16.98 2.72
CA GLY A 123 23.48 15.71 2.39
C GLY A 123 22.55 14.49 2.41
N GLU A 124 21.22 14.68 2.55
CA GLU A 124 20.25 13.58 2.39
C GLU A 124 20.32 12.97 0.99
N GLU A 125 20.42 11.66 0.94
CA GLU A 125 20.26 10.89 -0.30
C GLU A 125 18.93 10.14 -0.28
N ILE A 126 18.04 10.45 -1.22
CA ILE A 126 16.78 9.74 -1.40
C ILE A 126 17.07 8.43 -2.14
N LEU A 127 16.83 7.31 -1.47
CA LEU A 127 16.94 5.97 -2.04
C LEU A 127 15.73 5.64 -2.89
N VAL A 128 14.54 5.79 -2.31
CA VAL A 128 13.24 5.53 -2.95
C VAL A 128 12.24 6.60 -2.51
N ASP A 129 11.68 7.32 -3.44
CA ASP A 129 10.48 8.13 -3.23
C ASP A 129 9.26 7.37 -3.75
N GLY A 130 8.46 6.82 -2.84
CA GLY A 130 7.25 6.07 -3.18
C GLY A 130 6.22 6.92 -3.93
N ASN A 131 6.17 8.22 -3.69
CA ASN A 131 5.24 9.13 -4.36
C ASN A 131 5.65 9.37 -5.81
N ALA A 132 6.95 9.55 -6.07
CA ALA A 132 7.46 9.69 -7.43
C ALA A 132 7.27 8.40 -8.25
N LEU A 133 7.50 7.23 -7.62
CA LEU A 133 7.28 5.94 -8.27
C LEU A 133 5.81 5.61 -8.53
N ALA A 134 4.91 6.14 -7.72
CA ALA A 134 3.46 5.95 -7.87
C ALA A 134 2.85 6.85 -8.95
N GLU A 135 3.58 7.84 -9.46
CA GLU A 135 3.05 8.78 -10.44
C GLU A 135 2.60 8.06 -11.72
N GLY A 136 1.35 8.31 -12.14
CA GLY A 136 0.74 7.67 -13.31
C GLY A 136 0.22 6.25 -13.09
N HIS A 137 0.22 5.75 -11.86
CA HIS A 137 -0.31 4.44 -11.49
C HIS A 137 -1.49 4.57 -10.52
N ASP A 138 -2.52 3.73 -10.70
CA ASP A 138 -3.67 3.67 -9.80
C ASP A 138 -3.34 3.00 -8.46
N PHE A 139 -2.28 2.20 -8.43
CA PHE A 139 -1.79 1.49 -7.26
C PHE A 139 -0.27 1.47 -7.23
N PHE A 140 0.31 1.56 -6.04
CA PHE A 140 1.74 1.36 -5.80
C PHE A 140 1.97 0.70 -4.44
N SER A 141 2.90 -0.22 -4.40
CA SER A 141 3.41 -0.79 -3.14
C SER A 141 4.92 -1.05 -3.25
N LEU A 142 5.65 -0.63 -2.24
CA LEU A 142 7.07 -0.95 -2.05
C LEU A 142 7.16 -2.24 -1.23
N GLY A 143 7.77 -3.29 -1.79
CA GLY A 143 7.94 -4.57 -1.13
C GLY A 143 9.17 -4.61 -0.24
N THR A 144 10.34 -4.50 -0.84
CA THR A 144 11.63 -4.48 -0.14
C THR A 144 12.48 -3.32 -0.59
N CYS A 145 13.41 -2.90 0.27
CA CYS A 145 14.39 -1.85 -0.01
C CYS A 145 15.62 -2.12 0.84
N ASP A 146 16.72 -2.57 0.22
CA ASP A 146 17.98 -2.82 0.93
C ASP A 146 19.19 -2.40 0.10
N VAL A 147 20.24 -1.94 0.79
CA VAL A 147 21.46 -1.45 0.17
C VAL A 147 22.57 -2.48 0.35
N SER A 148 23.35 -2.70 -0.73
CA SER A 148 24.49 -3.61 -0.75
C SER A 148 25.52 -3.28 0.33
N PRO A 149 26.35 -4.25 0.74
CA PRO A 149 27.36 -4.05 1.79
C PRO A 149 28.35 -2.93 1.54
N ASP A 150 28.67 -2.65 0.28
CA ASP A 150 29.57 -1.57 -0.15
C ASP A 150 28.87 -0.20 -0.29
N GLY A 151 27.54 -0.18 -0.11
CA GLY A 151 26.73 1.04 -0.17
C GLY A 151 26.44 1.57 -1.58
N ASN A 152 26.77 0.82 -2.63
CA ASN A 152 26.73 1.30 -4.02
C ASN A 152 25.50 0.86 -4.82
N LEU A 153 24.84 -0.24 -4.42
CA LEU A 153 23.65 -0.76 -5.08
C LEU A 153 22.46 -0.76 -4.13
N LEU A 154 21.33 -0.34 -4.64
CA LEU A 154 20.03 -0.47 -4.00
C LEU A 154 19.24 -1.57 -4.70
N ALA A 155 18.76 -2.57 -3.95
CA ALA A 155 17.76 -3.51 -4.40
C ALA A 155 16.41 -3.11 -3.82
N TYR A 156 15.41 -2.93 -4.67
CA TYR A 156 14.05 -2.59 -4.22
C TYR A 156 13.00 -3.29 -5.09
N ALA A 157 11.84 -3.57 -4.53
CA ALA A 157 10.79 -4.29 -5.23
C ALA A 157 9.49 -3.47 -5.25
N VAL A 158 8.86 -3.39 -6.40
CA VAL A 158 7.65 -2.59 -6.63
C VAL A 158 6.51 -3.42 -7.18
N ASN A 159 5.29 -3.09 -6.79
CA ASN A 159 4.06 -3.64 -7.33
C ASN A 159 3.11 -2.50 -7.71
N TYR A 160 2.58 -2.55 -8.94
CA TYR A 160 1.66 -1.54 -9.49
C TYR A 160 0.25 -2.10 -9.76
N SER A 161 0.03 -3.41 -9.54
CA SER A 161 -1.24 -4.10 -9.84
C SER A 161 -2.05 -4.52 -8.62
N GLY A 162 -1.43 -4.53 -7.44
CA GLY A 162 -2.08 -4.99 -6.21
C GLY A 162 -2.23 -6.51 -6.09
N ASP A 163 -1.59 -7.27 -6.98
CA ASP A 163 -1.63 -8.75 -7.03
C ASP A 163 -0.52 -9.43 -6.21
N GLU A 164 0.21 -8.66 -5.40
CA GLU A 164 1.34 -9.09 -4.57
C GLU A 164 2.53 -9.68 -5.37
N ARG A 165 2.57 -9.45 -6.68
CA ARG A 165 3.72 -9.81 -7.53
C ARG A 165 4.61 -8.59 -7.68
N PHE A 166 5.81 -8.69 -7.13
CA PHE A 166 6.76 -7.59 -7.11
C PHE A 166 7.81 -7.74 -8.21
N THR A 167 8.08 -6.65 -8.90
CA THR A 167 9.22 -6.54 -9.80
C THR A 167 10.42 -6.06 -9.00
N LEU A 168 11.49 -6.88 -8.94
CA LEU A 168 12.75 -6.51 -8.32
C LEU A 168 13.55 -5.63 -9.27
N ARG A 169 14.06 -4.51 -8.74
CA ARG A 169 14.91 -3.54 -9.45
C ARG A 169 16.21 -3.32 -8.70
N PHE A 170 17.21 -2.87 -9.44
CA PHE A 170 18.53 -2.54 -8.90
C PHE A 170 18.95 -1.17 -9.39
N LYS A 171 19.27 -0.27 -8.47
CA LYS A 171 19.74 1.08 -8.77
C LYS A 171 21.19 1.23 -8.35
N ASP A 172 22.04 1.72 -9.26
CA ASP A 172 23.40 2.15 -8.91
C ASP A 172 23.33 3.52 -8.23
N LEU A 173 23.63 3.54 -6.93
CA LEU A 173 23.54 4.76 -6.12
C LEU A 173 24.63 5.79 -6.42
N ARG A 174 25.66 5.45 -7.21
CA ARG A 174 26.72 6.37 -7.64
C ARG A 174 26.30 7.15 -8.88
N THR A 175 25.52 6.53 -9.77
CA THR A 175 25.09 7.13 -11.05
C THR A 175 23.61 7.51 -11.03
N GLY A 176 22.80 6.88 -10.17
CA GLY A 176 21.35 7.02 -10.12
C GLY A 176 20.62 6.21 -11.19
N GLU A 177 21.32 5.38 -11.97
CA GLU A 177 20.74 4.52 -13.01
C GLU A 177 20.08 3.26 -12.38
N ASP A 178 18.87 2.93 -12.87
CA ASP A 178 18.09 1.72 -12.57
C ASP A 178 18.39 0.58 -13.55
#